data_a4b206c1701af1021de4517369107e05
#
_entry.id   a4b206c1701af1021de4517369107e05
#
_cell.length_a   1.000
_cell.length_b   1.000
_cell.length_c   1.000
_cell.angle_alpha   90.00
_cell.angle_beta   90.00
_cell.angle_gamma   90.00
#
_symmetry.space_group_name_H-M   'P 1'
#
loop_
_entity.id
_entity.type
_entity.pdbx_description
1 polymer ?
#
loop_
_entity_poly.entity_id
_entity_poly.type
_entity_poly.pdbx_seq_one_letter_code
_entity_poly.pdbx_strand_id
1 'polypeptide(L)'
;MPTTRNNIKLLYDTDDADCAAIIESLSEKNATYLRRRRLLEGPSAHAKDLVIECAEAIKQDSSPALLDRFIAQVSENATEFEILTLLVAGWFALRQEQWQVTEMLGREVVSRDHHDLMAQRLIDAARETSKDLETETDRWLRTRTCGAPFREMETRVNGEVHFCCSAWQPVPIGRLETADEGGFWNSDRAREIRRSVRDGDFSHCSRWHCPQIAGRRLPARTEETQSLKLELEEGPDRVILSHDRSCNISCPSCRTQLINLPHKETERLNQVFEDHLLPLVSKATKIKVTGSGDPFGSRHFRHLLGRLTQAGPAGRRIQLHTNGLLANERAWNDLGLWDKVSSVWVSIDAAEADTYSVLRRGGDFNALRKNLRFLGDLNARGDIDTLRLDFVVQAANYREMPAFVDLANEMNADGVYFLRLRNWGHVTPQEFKGLDVCSSDHPEHKDLLEVLADPRMAWSGVDLGSLNSI
;
A
#
# COMPACT_ATOMS: atom_id res chain seq x y z
N MET A 1 -20.24 -25.70 -15.38
CA MET A 1 -18.95 -25.12 -15.03
C MET A 1 -17.87 -26.17 -15.18
N PRO A 2 -17.16 -26.24 -16.28
CA PRO A 2 -16.00 -27.10 -16.43
C PRO A 2 -14.83 -26.29 -17.05
N THR A 3 -14.35 -25.25 -16.37
CA THR A 3 -13.29 -24.38 -16.91
C THR A 3 -12.08 -24.22 -15.98
N THR A 4 -12.16 -24.66 -14.75
CA THR A 4 -11.06 -24.54 -13.78
C THR A 4 -9.95 -25.58 -13.99
N ARG A 5 -10.30 -26.81 -14.38
CA ARG A 5 -9.29 -27.87 -14.54
C ARG A 5 -8.26 -27.66 -15.65
N ASN A 6 -8.65 -27.04 -16.77
CA ASN A 6 -7.72 -26.83 -17.89
C ASN A 6 -6.79 -25.64 -17.69
N ASN A 7 -7.18 -24.64 -16.91
CA ASN A 7 -6.36 -23.45 -16.69
C ASN A 7 -5.26 -23.67 -15.62
N ILE A 8 -5.51 -24.53 -14.64
CA ILE A 8 -4.50 -24.90 -13.63
C ILE A 8 -3.37 -25.68 -14.27
N LYS A 9 -3.66 -26.57 -15.21
CA LYS A 9 -2.65 -27.39 -15.91
C LYS A 9 -1.77 -26.59 -16.88
N LEU A 10 -2.23 -25.41 -17.35
CA LEU A 10 -1.45 -24.51 -18.21
C LEU A 10 -0.55 -23.55 -17.41
N LEU A 11 -0.90 -23.26 -16.16
CA LEU A 11 -0.10 -22.39 -15.27
C LEU A 11 1.03 -23.15 -14.58
N TYR A 12 0.89 -24.47 -14.42
CA TYR A 12 1.86 -25.32 -13.73
C TYR A 12 2.20 -26.49 -14.62
N ASP A 13 3.22 -26.31 -15.45
CA ASP A 13 3.80 -27.37 -16.26
C ASP A 13 4.56 -28.34 -15.35
N THR A 14 3.81 -29.01 -14.45
CA THR A 14 4.36 -29.99 -13.52
C THR A 14 3.91 -31.38 -13.99
N ASP A 15 4.88 -32.22 -14.34
CA ASP A 15 4.70 -33.67 -14.46
C ASP A 15 4.33 -34.33 -13.12
N ASP A 16 4.15 -33.54 -12.05
CA ASP A 16 3.85 -34.00 -10.70
C ASP A 16 2.34 -33.84 -10.41
N ALA A 17 1.58 -34.83 -10.81
CA ALA A 17 0.13 -34.87 -10.61
C ALA A 17 -0.29 -34.76 -9.13
N ASP A 18 0.56 -35.21 -8.21
CA ASP A 18 0.30 -35.24 -6.78
C ASP A 18 0.43 -33.81 -6.18
N CYS A 19 1.46 -33.07 -6.57
CA CYS A 19 1.60 -31.65 -6.18
C CYS A 19 0.44 -30.80 -6.72
N ALA A 20 0.06 -31.04 -7.98
CA ALA A 20 -1.07 -30.34 -8.60
C ALA A 20 -2.39 -30.59 -7.84
N ALA A 21 -2.64 -31.82 -7.38
CA ALA A 21 -3.82 -32.18 -6.59
C ALA A 21 -3.85 -31.44 -5.23
N ILE A 22 -2.71 -31.32 -4.55
CA ILE A 22 -2.60 -30.55 -3.30
C ILE A 22 -2.97 -29.08 -3.55
N ILE A 23 -2.38 -28.47 -4.58
CA ILE A 23 -2.60 -27.06 -4.93
C ILE A 23 -4.09 -26.83 -5.29
N GLU A 24 -4.69 -27.68 -6.11
CA GLU A 24 -6.10 -27.58 -6.49
C GLU A 24 -7.02 -27.64 -5.25
N SER A 25 -6.78 -28.58 -4.34
CA SER A 25 -7.53 -28.70 -3.07
C SER A 25 -7.41 -27.47 -2.19
N LEU A 26 -6.25 -26.84 -2.13
CA LEU A 26 -6.03 -25.62 -1.34
C LEU A 26 -6.69 -24.42 -2.00
N SER A 27 -6.64 -24.30 -3.33
CA SER A 27 -7.29 -23.24 -4.08
C SER A 27 -8.80 -23.26 -3.90
N GLU A 28 -9.43 -24.44 -3.90
CA GLU A 28 -10.87 -24.59 -3.61
C GLU A 28 -11.24 -24.08 -2.21
N LYS A 29 -10.35 -24.23 -1.24
CA LYS A 29 -10.56 -23.82 0.16
C LYS A 29 -10.18 -22.36 0.45
N ASN A 30 -9.43 -21.71 -0.44
CA ASN A 30 -8.94 -20.33 -0.20
C ASN A 30 -10.08 -19.32 -0.01
N ALA A 31 -11.16 -19.42 -0.77
CA ALA A 31 -12.34 -18.57 -0.61
C ALA A 31 -12.97 -18.73 0.78
N THR A 32 -12.95 -19.93 1.36
CA THR A 32 -13.43 -20.21 2.72
C THR A 32 -12.48 -19.62 3.76
N TYR A 33 -11.17 -19.73 3.55
CA TYR A 33 -10.16 -19.09 4.39
C TYR A 33 -10.36 -17.58 4.46
N LEU A 34 -10.46 -16.93 3.31
CA LEU A 34 -10.65 -15.47 3.23
C LEU A 34 -11.98 -15.03 3.84
N ARG A 35 -13.05 -15.84 3.70
CA ARG A 35 -14.35 -15.56 4.31
C ARG A 35 -14.28 -15.70 5.83
N ARG A 36 -13.70 -16.77 6.36
CA ARG A 36 -13.52 -16.97 7.82
C ARG A 36 -12.72 -15.84 8.43
N ARG A 37 -11.76 -15.31 7.70
CA ARG A 37 -10.94 -14.18 8.14
C ARG A 37 -11.67 -12.84 8.17
N ARG A 38 -12.57 -12.58 7.21
CA ARG A 38 -13.35 -11.33 7.11
C ARG A 38 -14.49 -11.22 8.13
N LEU A 39 -15.02 -12.34 8.59
CA LEU A 39 -16.23 -12.40 9.44
C LEU A 39 -15.97 -12.14 10.93
N LEU A 40 -14.72 -12.00 11.35
CA LEU A 40 -14.37 -11.87 12.76
C LEU A 40 -13.57 -10.59 13.01
N GLU A 41 -14.17 -9.67 13.72
CA GLU A 41 -13.50 -8.55 14.38
C GLU A 41 -12.56 -9.13 15.47
N GLY A 42 -11.35 -9.48 15.07
CA GLY A 42 -10.33 -10.02 15.96
C GLY A 42 -9.48 -11.12 15.30
N PRO A 43 -8.36 -11.54 15.92
CA PRO A 43 -7.49 -12.58 15.40
C PRO A 43 -8.25 -13.90 15.35
N SER A 44 -8.74 -14.30 14.18
CA SER A 44 -9.61 -15.45 14.09
C SER A 44 -8.84 -16.74 14.33
N ALA A 45 -9.04 -17.32 15.50
CA ALA A 45 -8.65 -18.68 15.81
C ALA A 45 -9.06 -19.63 14.67
N HIS A 46 -10.25 -19.44 14.12
CA HIS A 46 -10.88 -20.28 13.09
C HIS A 46 -10.18 -20.24 11.71
N ALA A 47 -9.51 -19.13 11.34
CA ALA A 47 -8.74 -19.12 10.10
C ALA A 47 -7.41 -19.89 10.26
N LYS A 48 -6.75 -19.75 11.42
CA LYS A 48 -5.58 -20.55 11.79
C LYS A 48 -5.92 -22.06 11.81
N ASP A 49 -7.07 -22.40 12.37
CA ASP A 49 -7.51 -23.80 12.44
C ASP A 49 -7.66 -24.40 11.04
N LEU A 50 -8.17 -23.64 10.06
CA LEU A 50 -8.27 -24.14 8.68
C LEU A 50 -6.91 -24.40 8.04
N VAL A 51 -5.89 -23.56 8.29
CA VAL A 51 -4.53 -23.82 7.79
C VAL A 51 -3.98 -25.10 8.38
N ILE A 52 -4.15 -25.31 9.68
CA ILE A 52 -3.70 -26.52 10.36
C ILE A 52 -4.47 -27.75 9.89
N GLU A 53 -5.79 -27.67 9.76
CA GLU A 53 -6.64 -28.76 9.23
C GLU A 53 -6.21 -29.18 7.84
N CYS A 54 -5.95 -28.22 6.93
CA CYS A 54 -5.46 -28.51 5.58
C CYS A 54 -4.08 -29.15 5.61
N ALA A 55 -3.17 -28.62 6.43
CA ALA A 55 -1.81 -29.15 6.55
C ALA A 55 -1.78 -30.58 7.11
N GLU A 56 -2.56 -30.85 8.16
CA GLU A 56 -2.64 -32.21 8.74
C GLU A 56 -3.29 -33.22 7.77
N ALA A 57 -4.33 -32.83 7.02
CA ALA A 57 -4.92 -33.68 6.00
C ALA A 57 -3.92 -34.02 4.90
N ILE A 58 -3.20 -33.04 4.39
CA ILE A 58 -2.15 -33.25 3.36
C ILE A 58 -1.06 -34.15 3.89
N LYS A 59 -0.62 -33.95 5.13
CA LYS A 59 0.44 -34.75 5.76
C LYS A 59 0.07 -36.23 5.92
N GLN A 60 -1.19 -36.54 6.19
CA GLN A 60 -1.67 -37.92 6.32
C GLN A 60 -1.57 -38.71 5.02
N ASP A 61 -1.80 -38.04 3.89
CA ASP A 61 -1.87 -38.65 2.57
C ASP A 61 -0.59 -38.46 1.72
N SER A 62 0.43 -37.79 2.25
CA SER A 62 1.64 -37.40 1.49
C SER A 62 2.92 -37.96 2.07
N SER A 63 3.83 -38.41 1.18
CA SER A 63 5.20 -38.76 1.56
C SER A 63 6.04 -37.52 1.87
N PRO A 64 7.11 -37.63 2.69
CA PRO A 64 8.03 -36.50 2.90
C PRO A 64 8.57 -35.92 1.59
N ALA A 65 8.92 -36.74 0.63
CA ALA A 65 9.43 -36.31 -0.68
C ALA A 65 8.39 -35.51 -1.49
N LEU A 66 7.11 -35.84 -1.36
CA LEU A 66 6.04 -35.07 -1.98
C LEU A 66 5.89 -33.67 -1.32
N LEU A 67 6.00 -33.61 0.01
CA LEU A 67 5.96 -32.33 0.72
C LEU A 67 7.14 -31.45 0.37
N ASP A 68 8.35 -32.01 0.20
CA ASP A 68 9.53 -31.26 -0.24
C ASP A 68 9.31 -30.66 -1.64
N ARG A 69 8.77 -31.42 -2.58
CA ARG A 69 8.46 -30.94 -3.94
C ARG A 69 7.35 -29.86 -3.92
N PHE A 70 6.34 -30.05 -3.11
CA PHE A 70 5.28 -29.04 -2.92
C PHE A 70 5.84 -27.73 -2.39
N ILE A 71 6.68 -27.76 -1.36
CA ILE A 71 7.32 -26.56 -0.81
C ILE A 71 8.18 -25.88 -1.88
N ALA A 72 9.03 -26.63 -2.59
CA ALA A 72 9.91 -26.11 -3.63
C ALA A 72 9.10 -25.44 -4.73
N GLN A 73 8.08 -26.08 -5.27
CA GLN A 73 7.23 -25.54 -6.31
C GLN A 73 6.51 -24.26 -5.89
N VAL A 74 5.95 -24.22 -4.68
CA VAL A 74 5.27 -23.03 -4.17
C VAL A 74 6.25 -21.90 -3.89
N SER A 75 7.46 -22.19 -3.41
CA SER A 75 8.45 -21.17 -3.11
C SER A 75 9.07 -20.55 -4.36
N GLU A 76 9.28 -21.31 -5.42
CA GLU A 76 9.80 -20.81 -6.71
C GLU A 76 8.84 -19.88 -7.42
N ASN A 77 7.52 -20.09 -7.24
CA ASN A 77 6.47 -19.34 -7.91
C ASN A 77 5.50 -18.68 -6.92
N ALA A 78 6.00 -18.19 -5.79
CA ALA A 78 5.18 -17.72 -4.67
C ALA A 78 4.15 -16.63 -5.07
N THR A 79 4.45 -15.78 -6.05
CA THR A 79 3.56 -14.73 -6.54
C THR A 79 2.32 -15.26 -7.26
N GLU A 80 2.34 -16.49 -7.74
CA GLU A 80 1.29 -17.14 -8.53
C GLU A 80 0.23 -17.82 -7.66
N PHE A 81 0.59 -18.18 -6.41
CA PHE A 81 -0.27 -19.00 -5.55
C PHE A 81 -1.18 -18.17 -4.63
N GLU A 82 -2.29 -18.77 -4.23
CA GLU A 82 -3.24 -18.15 -3.31
C GLU A 82 -2.75 -18.17 -1.86
N ILE A 83 -3.30 -17.29 -1.03
CA ILE A 83 -2.86 -17.07 0.36
C ILE A 83 -2.85 -18.38 1.18
N LEU A 84 -3.91 -19.19 1.09
CA LEU A 84 -3.98 -20.46 1.84
C LEU A 84 -2.87 -21.43 1.44
N THR A 85 -2.56 -21.52 0.14
CA THR A 85 -1.48 -22.36 -0.39
C THR A 85 -0.12 -21.92 0.15
N LEU A 86 0.15 -20.61 0.14
CA LEU A 86 1.37 -20.04 0.69
C LEU A 86 1.53 -20.31 2.19
N LEU A 87 0.44 -20.18 2.96
CA LEU A 87 0.44 -20.43 4.41
C LEU A 87 0.68 -21.92 4.73
N VAL A 88 0.09 -22.81 3.99
CA VAL A 88 0.27 -24.26 4.18
C VAL A 88 1.69 -24.67 3.81
N ALA A 89 2.22 -24.19 2.68
CA ALA A 89 3.61 -24.43 2.29
C ALA A 89 4.60 -23.84 3.32
N GLY A 90 4.34 -22.62 3.79
CA GLY A 90 5.14 -21.99 4.85
C GLY A 90 5.11 -22.78 6.17
N TRP A 91 3.97 -23.36 6.53
CA TRP A 91 3.85 -24.21 7.71
C TRP A 91 4.66 -25.51 7.57
N PHE A 92 4.66 -26.15 6.38
CA PHE A 92 5.51 -27.32 6.14
C PHE A 92 6.99 -26.95 6.12
N ALA A 93 7.36 -25.86 5.46
CA ALA A 93 8.74 -25.35 5.44
C ALA A 93 9.26 -25.08 6.86
N LEU A 94 8.43 -24.51 7.75
CA LEU A 94 8.75 -24.33 9.16
C LEU A 94 9.03 -25.65 9.87
N ARG A 95 8.24 -26.69 9.60
CA ARG A 95 8.38 -28.02 10.22
C ARG A 95 9.60 -28.80 9.70
N GLN A 96 10.11 -28.45 8.53
CA GLN A 96 11.30 -29.03 7.91
C GLN A 96 12.53 -28.15 8.10
N GLU A 97 12.47 -27.17 9.00
CA GLU A 97 13.59 -26.27 9.32
C GLU A 97 14.09 -25.43 8.12
N GLN A 98 13.23 -25.21 7.12
CA GLN A 98 13.51 -24.38 5.95
C GLN A 98 13.16 -22.90 6.25
N TRP A 99 13.87 -22.29 7.19
CA TRP A 99 13.55 -20.99 7.78
C TRP A 99 13.44 -19.86 6.75
N GLN A 100 14.34 -19.81 5.78
CA GLN A 100 14.34 -18.78 4.73
C GLN A 100 13.09 -18.88 3.85
N VAL A 101 12.69 -20.10 3.48
CA VAL A 101 11.48 -20.38 2.70
C VAL A 101 10.24 -20.01 3.51
N THR A 102 10.19 -20.39 4.78
CA THR A 102 9.10 -20.03 5.69
C THR A 102 8.91 -18.52 5.79
N GLU A 103 9.99 -17.77 6.02
CA GLU A 103 9.97 -16.33 6.11
C GLU A 103 9.55 -15.69 4.77
N MET A 104 10.05 -16.19 3.65
CA MET A 104 9.70 -15.70 2.32
C MET A 104 8.21 -15.89 2.02
N LEU A 105 7.65 -17.08 2.24
CA LEU A 105 6.24 -17.38 2.00
C LEU A 105 5.32 -16.57 2.92
N GLY A 106 5.68 -16.45 4.20
CA GLY A 106 4.94 -15.61 5.15
C GLY A 106 4.94 -14.14 4.72
N ARG A 107 6.04 -13.62 4.21
CA ARG A 107 6.15 -12.24 3.70
C ARG A 107 5.34 -12.03 2.44
N GLU A 108 5.30 -13.00 1.54
CA GLU A 108 4.45 -12.92 0.35
C GLU A 108 2.97 -12.80 0.73
N VAL A 109 2.52 -13.56 1.74
CA VAL A 109 1.16 -13.42 2.29
C VAL A 109 0.95 -12.04 2.90
N VAL A 110 1.88 -11.56 3.74
CA VAL A 110 1.78 -10.23 4.36
C VAL A 110 1.77 -9.12 3.31
N SER A 111 2.44 -9.27 2.18
CA SER A 111 2.42 -8.29 1.09
C SER A 111 1.02 -8.11 0.48
N ARG A 112 0.25 -9.19 0.41
CA ARG A 112 -1.11 -9.23 -0.12
C ARG A 112 -2.15 -8.95 0.94
N ASP A 113 -1.85 -9.35 2.16
CA ASP A 113 -2.72 -9.21 3.31
C ASP A 113 -1.92 -8.93 4.60
N HIS A 114 -1.75 -7.64 4.89
CA HIS A 114 -0.95 -7.13 6.00
C HIS A 114 -1.45 -7.56 7.39
N HIS A 115 -2.69 -8.08 7.47
CA HIS A 115 -3.35 -8.48 8.72
C HIS A 115 -3.36 -9.98 8.91
N ASP A 116 -2.69 -10.74 8.06
CA ASP A 116 -2.65 -12.19 8.23
C ASP A 116 -1.76 -12.59 9.40
N LEU A 117 -2.41 -12.94 10.51
CA LEU A 117 -1.73 -13.33 11.75
C LEU A 117 -0.97 -14.65 11.63
N MET A 118 -1.44 -15.56 10.75
CA MET A 118 -0.72 -16.82 10.55
C MET A 118 0.60 -16.58 9.83
N ALA A 119 0.57 -15.73 8.79
CA ALA A 119 1.77 -15.30 8.09
C ALA A 119 2.77 -14.61 9.03
N GLN A 120 2.27 -13.72 9.90
CA GLN A 120 3.12 -13.06 10.89
C GLN A 120 3.77 -14.07 11.84
N ARG A 121 3.01 -15.06 12.32
CA ARG A 121 3.54 -16.12 13.19
C ARG A 121 4.57 -17.01 12.49
N LEU A 122 4.39 -17.32 11.21
CA LEU A 122 5.37 -18.05 10.41
C LEU A 122 6.69 -17.28 10.31
N ILE A 123 6.61 -15.97 10.05
CA ILE A 123 7.76 -15.07 9.98
C ILE A 123 8.48 -15.02 11.34
N ASP A 124 7.74 -14.82 12.43
CA ASP A 124 8.29 -14.71 13.78
C ASP A 124 8.96 -16.03 14.19
N ALA A 125 8.30 -17.18 13.96
CA ALA A 125 8.84 -18.50 14.27
C ALA A 125 10.13 -18.82 13.46
N ALA A 126 10.12 -18.50 12.16
CA ALA A 126 11.29 -18.67 11.32
C ALA A 126 12.49 -17.84 11.83
N ARG A 127 12.24 -16.62 12.27
CA ARG A 127 13.25 -15.71 12.81
C ARG A 127 13.78 -16.12 14.17
N GLU A 128 12.91 -16.57 15.08
CA GLU A 128 13.33 -17.04 16.40
C GLU A 128 14.27 -18.24 16.30
N THR A 129 14.01 -19.12 15.33
CA THR A 129 14.78 -20.36 15.17
C THR A 129 16.01 -20.18 14.27
N SER A 130 16.00 -19.20 13.36
CA SER A 130 17.12 -18.93 12.42
C SER A 130 18.18 -17.97 12.98
N LYS A 131 18.17 -17.68 14.27
CA LYS A 131 19.14 -16.74 14.91
C LYS A 131 20.61 -17.05 14.60
N ASP A 132 20.93 -18.26 14.16
CA ASP A 132 22.28 -18.69 13.81
C ASP A 132 22.63 -18.53 12.31
N LEU A 133 21.67 -18.12 11.45
CA LEU A 133 21.88 -17.97 10.00
C LEU A 133 21.80 -16.50 9.58
N GLU A 134 22.83 -15.74 9.97
CA GLU A 134 22.96 -14.34 9.58
C GLU A 134 23.18 -14.19 8.06
N THR A 135 22.19 -13.63 7.34
CA THR A 135 22.31 -13.36 5.91
C THR A 135 23.24 -12.18 5.63
N GLU A 136 23.72 -12.06 4.37
CA GLU A 136 24.44 -10.85 3.93
C GLU A 136 23.63 -9.57 4.15
N THR A 137 22.30 -9.65 3.96
CA THR A 137 21.40 -8.52 4.23
C THR A 137 21.40 -8.15 5.71
N ASP A 138 21.38 -9.12 6.63
CA ASP A 138 21.40 -8.85 8.07
C ASP A 138 22.73 -8.22 8.49
N ARG A 139 23.86 -8.71 8.00
CA ARG A 139 25.18 -8.10 8.22
C ARG A 139 25.22 -6.66 7.73
N TRP A 140 24.65 -6.39 6.55
CA TRP A 140 24.57 -5.03 6.03
C TRP A 140 23.66 -4.14 6.89
N LEU A 141 22.48 -4.62 7.31
CA LEU A 141 21.53 -3.89 8.14
C LEU A 141 22.12 -3.50 9.49
N ARG A 142 22.96 -4.32 10.10
CA ARG A 142 23.66 -3.96 11.36
C ARG A 142 24.50 -2.70 11.27
N THR A 143 24.92 -2.33 10.08
CA THR A 143 25.68 -1.10 9.81
C THR A 143 24.83 0.06 9.33
N ARG A 144 23.49 -0.07 9.35
CA ARG A 144 22.54 0.89 8.78
C ARG A 144 21.57 1.42 9.82
N THR A 145 20.95 2.55 9.47
CA THR A 145 19.89 3.18 10.27
C THR A 145 18.74 3.62 9.39
N CYS A 146 17.58 3.87 10.00
CA CYS A 146 16.41 4.44 9.34
C CYS A 146 15.77 5.49 10.24
N GLY A 147 15.56 6.69 9.70
CA GLY A 147 14.92 7.79 10.44
C GLY A 147 13.40 7.68 10.55
N ALA A 148 12.73 6.85 9.73
CA ALA A 148 11.27 6.79 9.69
C ALA A 148 10.62 6.55 11.06
N PRO A 149 11.04 5.55 11.89
CA PRO A 149 10.42 5.30 13.19
C PRO A 149 10.55 6.45 14.20
N PHE A 150 11.44 7.39 13.94
CA PHE A 150 11.72 8.52 14.84
C PHE A 150 11.10 9.84 14.36
N ARG A 151 10.57 9.88 13.12
CA ARG A 151 10.13 11.14 12.49
C ARG A 151 8.84 11.04 11.70
N GLU A 152 8.39 9.83 11.34
CA GLU A 152 7.28 9.64 10.41
C GLU A 152 6.14 8.85 11.06
N MET A 153 4.92 9.14 10.61
CA MET A 153 3.72 8.42 11.01
C MET A 153 2.72 8.36 9.84
N GLU A 154 2.09 7.21 9.67
CA GLU A 154 1.02 7.00 8.69
C GLU A 154 -0.19 6.36 9.36
N THR A 155 -1.38 6.92 9.12
CA THR A 155 -2.66 6.33 9.53
C THR A 155 -3.32 5.61 8.36
N ARG A 156 -3.98 4.48 8.62
CA ARG A 156 -4.59 3.61 7.60
C ARG A 156 -6.10 3.49 7.78
N VAL A 157 -6.80 3.09 6.69
CA VAL A 157 -8.27 3.00 6.62
C VAL A 157 -8.91 2.05 7.64
N ASN A 158 -8.15 1.13 8.19
CA ASN A 158 -8.59 0.21 9.24
C ASN A 158 -8.29 0.75 10.65
N GLY A 159 -7.94 2.02 10.78
CA GLY A 159 -7.58 2.67 12.04
C GLY A 159 -6.16 2.38 12.52
N GLU A 160 -5.39 1.56 11.83
CA GLU A 160 -4.00 1.29 12.21
C GLU A 160 -3.09 2.48 12.00
N VAL A 161 -2.09 2.60 12.86
CA VAL A 161 -1.05 3.60 12.81
C VAL A 161 0.30 2.91 12.65
N HIS A 162 1.10 3.36 11.67
CA HIS A 162 2.42 2.84 11.34
C HIS A 162 3.44 3.97 11.31
N PHE A 163 4.73 3.66 11.36
CA PHE A 163 5.79 4.66 11.15
C PHE A 163 6.00 5.00 9.68
N CYS A 164 5.78 4.04 8.79
CA CYS A 164 5.87 4.22 7.34
C CYS A 164 4.86 3.32 6.62
N CYS A 165 4.96 3.17 5.30
CA CYS A 165 4.06 2.32 4.53
C CYS A 165 3.92 0.92 5.16
N SER A 166 2.68 0.47 5.37
CA SER A 166 2.39 -0.83 5.99
C SER A 166 2.91 -2.04 5.19
N ALA A 167 3.19 -1.88 3.88
CA ALA A 167 3.89 -2.89 3.10
C ALA A 167 5.39 -3.00 3.47
N TRP A 168 5.98 -1.94 3.99
CA TRP A 168 7.40 -1.88 4.35
C TRP A 168 7.63 -2.21 5.83
N GLN A 169 6.69 -1.79 6.68
CA GLN A 169 6.69 -2.02 8.12
C GLN A 169 5.28 -2.51 8.51
N PRO A 170 5.04 -3.83 8.39
CA PRO A 170 3.69 -4.39 8.48
C PRO A 170 3.10 -4.38 9.90
N VAL A 171 3.91 -4.21 10.92
CA VAL A 171 3.46 -4.22 12.31
C VAL A 171 3.01 -2.83 12.73
N PRO A 172 1.72 -2.61 13.08
CA PRO A 172 1.24 -1.30 13.53
C PRO A 172 1.81 -0.94 14.91
N ILE A 173 1.99 0.35 15.15
CA ILE A 173 2.38 0.89 16.46
C ILE A 173 1.18 1.13 17.38
N GLY A 174 -0.02 1.05 16.84
CA GLY A 174 -1.28 1.20 17.58
C GLY A 174 -2.46 1.37 16.62
N ARG A 175 -3.61 1.69 17.20
CA ARG A 175 -4.86 1.95 16.47
C ARG A 175 -5.50 3.24 16.96
N LEU A 176 -6.14 3.97 16.05
CA LEU A 176 -6.80 5.25 16.34
C LEU A 176 -7.90 5.11 17.43
N GLU A 177 -8.62 3.97 17.44
CA GLU A 177 -9.74 3.76 18.36
C GLU A 177 -9.30 3.37 19.78
N THR A 178 -8.07 2.94 19.95
CA THR A 178 -7.55 2.39 21.21
C THR A 178 -6.33 3.16 21.71
N ALA A 179 -6.22 4.45 21.38
CA ALA A 179 -5.17 5.29 21.92
C ALA A 179 -5.36 5.40 23.44
N ASP A 180 -4.47 4.78 24.20
CA ASP A 180 -4.38 4.89 25.65
C ASP A 180 -3.67 6.18 26.08
N GLU A 181 -3.49 6.41 27.39
CA GLU A 181 -2.83 7.60 27.93
C GLU A 181 -1.37 7.79 27.43
N GLY A 182 -0.70 6.71 27.00
CA GLY A 182 0.65 6.75 26.40
C GLY A 182 0.64 7.06 24.91
N GLY A 183 -0.51 7.01 24.26
CA GLY A 183 -0.68 7.15 22.82
C GLY A 183 0.10 6.10 22.01
N PHE A 184 -0.22 5.99 20.73
CA PHE A 184 0.45 5.04 19.84
C PHE A 184 1.90 5.45 19.50
N TRP A 185 2.25 6.75 19.57
CA TRP A 185 3.59 7.24 19.19
C TRP A 185 4.71 6.69 20.09
N ASN A 186 4.43 6.52 21.38
CA ASN A 186 5.33 5.94 22.38
C ASN A 186 4.83 4.63 22.97
N SER A 187 3.96 3.90 22.28
CA SER A 187 3.51 2.57 22.70
C SER A 187 4.69 1.60 22.87
N ASP A 188 4.49 0.51 23.59
CA ASP A 188 5.49 -0.55 23.72
C ASP A 188 5.96 -1.06 22.36
N ARG A 189 5.02 -1.24 21.42
CA ARG A 189 5.33 -1.64 20.06
C ARG A 189 6.16 -0.58 19.31
N ALA A 190 5.84 0.69 19.50
CA ALA A 190 6.63 1.78 18.90
C ALA A 190 8.09 1.78 19.40
N ARG A 191 8.27 1.59 20.72
CA ARG A 191 9.60 1.48 21.33
C ARG A 191 10.37 0.24 20.85
N GLU A 192 9.68 -0.88 20.71
CA GLU A 192 10.25 -2.13 20.20
C GLU A 192 10.75 -1.97 18.75
N ILE A 193 9.95 -1.40 17.86
CA ILE A 193 10.33 -1.14 16.46
C ILE A 193 11.51 -0.16 16.40
N ARG A 194 11.48 0.94 17.16
CA ARG A 194 12.62 1.87 17.24
C ARG A 194 13.89 1.17 17.72
N ARG A 195 13.78 0.31 18.72
CA ARG A 195 14.90 -0.47 19.22
C ARG A 195 15.49 -1.36 18.13
N SER A 196 14.64 -2.10 17.40
CA SER A 196 15.09 -3.00 16.33
C SER A 196 15.86 -2.25 15.23
N VAL A 197 15.41 -1.04 14.87
CA VAL A 197 16.08 -0.19 13.88
C VAL A 197 17.37 0.41 14.46
N ARG A 198 17.34 0.92 15.69
CA ARG A 198 18.51 1.47 16.38
C ARG A 198 19.61 0.41 16.55
N ASP A 199 19.23 -0.82 16.88
CA ASP A 199 20.16 -1.90 17.13
C ASP A 199 20.61 -2.62 15.84
N GLY A 200 19.98 -2.30 14.70
CA GLY A 200 20.37 -2.75 13.35
C GLY A 200 19.80 -4.11 12.96
N ASP A 201 18.82 -4.63 13.71
CA ASP A 201 18.18 -5.91 13.35
C ASP A 201 17.04 -5.75 12.33
N PHE A 202 16.31 -4.64 12.35
CA PHE A 202 15.18 -4.35 11.46
C PHE A 202 14.12 -5.46 11.42
N SER A 203 13.89 -6.18 12.53
CA SER A 203 13.00 -7.34 12.63
C SER A 203 11.56 -7.06 12.21
N HIS A 204 11.11 -5.81 12.34
CA HIS A 204 9.76 -5.38 11.97
C HIS A 204 9.66 -4.77 10.56
N CYS A 205 10.74 -4.80 9.76
CA CYS A 205 10.78 -4.21 8.43
C CYS A 205 10.81 -5.29 7.35
N SER A 206 10.05 -5.10 6.28
CA SER A 206 10.12 -5.96 5.11
C SER A 206 11.45 -5.75 4.36
N ARG A 207 12.24 -6.80 4.23
CA ARG A 207 13.51 -6.77 3.49
C ARG A 207 13.31 -6.67 1.98
N TRP A 208 12.16 -7.10 1.50
CA TRP A 208 11.82 -7.18 0.07
C TRP A 208 11.00 -5.98 -0.41
N HIS A 209 10.02 -5.55 0.39
CA HIS A 209 9.10 -4.49 -0.02
C HIS A 209 9.58 -3.09 0.37
N CYS A 210 10.46 -2.97 1.37
CA CYS A 210 11.03 -1.68 1.71
C CYS A 210 12.04 -1.26 0.64
N PRO A 211 11.77 -0.19 -0.15
CA PRO A 211 12.66 0.22 -1.24
C PRO A 211 14.02 0.71 -0.73
N GLN A 212 14.12 1.10 0.53
CA GLN A 212 15.39 1.49 1.15
C GLN A 212 16.25 0.28 1.48
N ILE A 213 15.63 -0.82 1.91
CA ILE A 213 16.34 -2.07 2.21
C ILE A 213 16.66 -2.82 0.92
N ALA A 214 15.65 -3.08 0.09
CA ALA A 214 15.81 -3.80 -1.18
C ALA A 214 16.83 -3.12 -2.11
N GLY A 215 16.79 -1.79 -2.19
CA GLY A 215 17.71 -0.99 -3.01
C GLY A 215 19.05 -0.64 -2.32
N ARG A 216 19.34 -1.19 -1.13
CA ARG A 216 20.58 -0.91 -0.36
C ARG A 216 20.83 0.59 -0.14
N ARG A 217 19.77 1.40 0.11
CA ARG A 217 19.83 2.87 0.19
C ARG A 217 19.77 3.44 1.61
N LEU A 218 19.71 2.59 2.64
CA LEU A 218 19.74 3.07 4.02
C LEU A 218 21.06 3.76 4.35
N PRO A 219 21.05 4.89 5.07
CA PRO A 219 22.25 5.57 5.50
C PRO A 219 23.06 4.73 6.48
N ALA A 220 24.36 5.02 6.57
CA ALA A 220 25.23 4.40 7.54
C ALA A 220 24.80 4.74 8.97
N ARG A 221 24.95 3.80 9.88
CA ARG A 221 24.74 3.97 11.31
C ARG A 221 25.90 4.77 11.92
N THR A 222 25.58 5.75 12.75
CA THR A 222 26.54 6.61 13.46
C THR A 222 26.35 6.47 14.97
N GLU A 223 27.27 7.00 15.75
CA GLU A 223 27.15 7.06 17.22
C GLU A 223 25.89 7.84 17.63
N GLU A 224 25.59 8.94 16.92
CA GLU A 224 24.38 9.73 17.14
C GLU A 224 23.11 8.89 16.93
N THR A 225 23.02 8.12 15.84
CA THR A 225 21.86 7.26 15.58
C THR A 225 21.73 6.09 16.55
N GLN A 226 22.82 5.65 17.16
CA GLN A 226 22.83 4.64 18.22
C GLN A 226 22.32 5.17 19.56
N SER A 227 22.50 6.46 19.81
CA SER A 227 22.06 7.14 21.03
C SER A 227 20.61 7.65 20.98
N LEU A 228 19.88 7.43 19.87
CA LEU A 228 18.51 7.87 19.73
C LEU A 228 17.61 7.29 20.84
N LYS A 229 16.84 8.17 21.47
CA LYS A 229 15.85 7.80 22.50
C LYS A 229 14.75 6.95 21.85
N LEU A 230 14.28 5.93 22.56
CA LEU A 230 13.16 5.10 22.12
C LEU A 230 11.81 5.75 22.44
N GLU A 231 11.76 6.55 23.48
CA GLU A 231 10.63 7.37 23.87
C GLU A 231 10.92 8.81 23.45
N LEU A 232 10.01 9.42 22.69
CA LEU A 232 10.17 10.72 22.09
C LEU A 232 9.18 11.70 22.72
N GLU A 233 9.71 12.83 23.21
CA GLU A 233 8.91 13.91 23.79
C GLU A 233 8.10 14.68 22.74
N GLU A 234 8.61 14.70 21.51
CA GLU A 234 7.95 15.34 20.37
C GLU A 234 7.29 14.33 19.47
N GLY A 235 6.14 14.72 18.90
CA GLY A 235 5.45 13.94 17.88
C GLY A 235 6.22 13.86 16.55
N PRO A 236 5.64 13.19 15.55
CA PRO A 236 6.26 13.05 14.23
C PRO A 236 6.38 14.39 13.50
N ASP A 237 7.47 14.56 12.76
CA ASP A 237 7.69 15.71 11.87
C ASP A 237 6.96 15.55 10.54
N ARG A 238 6.85 14.29 10.05
CA ARG A 238 6.18 13.94 8.80
C ARG A 238 5.02 13.00 9.04
N VAL A 239 3.83 13.37 8.55
CA VAL A 239 2.60 12.62 8.80
C VAL A 239 1.85 12.37 7.50
N ILE A 240 1.36 11.14 7.33
CA ILE A 240 0.43 10.77 6.26
C ILE A 240 -0.91 10.41 6.90
N LEU A 241 -1.94 11.16 6.58
CA LEU A 241 -3.30 10.95 7.07
C LEU A 241 -4.14 10.31 5.97
N SER A 242 -4.45 9.02 6.12
CA SER A 242 -5.04 8.17 5.07
C SER A 242 -6.13 7.23 5.61
N HIS A 243 -6.79 7.58 6.71
CA HIS A 243 -7.67 6.68 7.46
C HIS A 243 -9.16 6.75 7.09
N ASP A 244 -9.58 7.67 6.20
CA ASP A 244 -10.96 7.74 5.72
C ASP A 244 -11.05 7.36 4.22
N ARG A 245 -12.02 6.52 3.91
CA ARG A 245 -12.31 6.06 2.54
C ARG A 245 -13.37 6.87 1.82
N SER A 246 -13.97 7.87 2.46
CA SER A 246 -15.02 8.70 1.84
C SER A 246 -14.50 9.41 0.59
N CYS A 247 -15.27 9.33 -0.48
CA CYS A 247 -14.91 9.90 -1.78
C CYS A 247 -16.19 10.27 -2.53
N ASN A 248 -16.13 11.30 -3.34
CA ASN A 248 -17.25 11.78 -4.17
C ASN A 248 -17.41 11.02 -5.50
N ILE A 249 -16.52 10.07 -5.82
CA ILE A 249 -16.58 9.20 -7.00
C ILE A 249 -16.28 7.74 -6.64
N SER A 250 -16.57 6.80 -7.58
CA SER A 250 -16.42 5.36 -7.37
C SER A 250 -15.64 4.68 -8.49
N CYS A 251 -14.35 5.05 -8.64
CA CYS A 251 -13.45 4.48 -9.66
C CYS A 251 -13.43 2.95 -9.63
N PRO A 252 -13.64 2.24 -10.75
CA PRO A 252 -13.62 0.78 -10.81
C PRO A 252 -12.28 0.16 -10.37
N SER A 253 -11.16 0.85 -10.58
CA SER A 253 -9.84 0.43 -10.13
C SER A 253 -9.62 0.50 -8.61
N CYS A 254 -10.53 1.13 -7.86
CA CYS A 254 -10.39 1.40 -6.43
C CYS A 254 -11.51 0.79 -5.59
N ARG A 255 -12.76 0.79 -6.09
CA ARG A 255 -13.95 0.40 -5.32
C ARG A 255 -15.14 0.04 -6.21
N THR A 256 -16.04 -0.79 -5.68
CA THR A 256 -17.25 -1.22 -6.39
C THR A 256 -18.40 -0.22 -6.27
N GLN A 257 -18.43 0.59 -5.21
CA GLN A 257 -19.50 1.54 -4.90
C GLN A 257 -19.00 2.83 -4.27
N LEU A 258 -19.82 3.86 -4.29
CA LEU A 258 -19.53 5.12 -3.58
C LEU A 258 -19.43 4.87 -2.07
N ILE A 259 -18.40 5.42 -1.44
CA ILE A 259 -18.17 5.29 0.01
C ILE A 259 -18.27 6.68 0.63
N ASN A 260 -19.24 6.84 1.53
CA ASN A 260 -19.36 7.99 2.42
C ASN A 260 -19.62 7.49 3.83
N LEU A 261 -18.84 7.96 4.78
CA LEU A 261 -19.07 7.63 6.17
C LEU A 261 -20.40 8.21 6.65
N PRO A 262 -21.19 7.45 7.43
CA PRO A 262 -22.35 7.97 8.15
C PRO A 262 -21.96 9.13 9.06
N HIS A 263 -22.91 10.03 9.35
CA HIS A 263 -22.65 11.21 10.20
C HIS A 263 -22.04 10.83 11.56
N LYS A 264 -22.63 9.85 12.23
CA LYS A 264 -22.15 9.35 13.53
C LYS A 264 -20.69 8.88 13.48
N GLU A 265 -20.30 8.19 12.42
CA GLU A 265 -18.93 7.72 12.24
C GLU A 265 -17.97 8.86 11.90
N THR A 266 -18.44 9.84 11.10
CA THR A 266 -17.68 11.06 10.84
C THR A 266 -17.39 11.82 12.12
N GLU A 267 -18.39 11.98 13.01
CA GLU A 267 -18.22 12.65 14.30
C GLU A 267 -17.26 11.89 15.21
N ARG A 268 -17.37 10.55 15.24
CA ARG A 268 -16.44 9.70 15.99
C ARG A 268 -15.00 9.91 15.52
N LEU A 269 -14.76 9.90 14.22
CA LEU A 269 -13.41 10.14 13.67
C LEU A 269 -12.92 11.57 13.93
N ASN A 270 -13.82 12.57 13.88
CA ASN A 270 -13.47 13.94 14.26
C ASN A 270 -13.03 14.01 15.70
N GLN A 271 -13.72 13.33 16.61
CA GLN A 271 -13.36 13.28 18.03
C GLN A 271 -12.01 12.58 18.24
N VAL A 272 -11.80 11.42 17.60
CA VAL A 272 -10.50 10.72 17.64
C VAL A 272 -9.38 11.61 17.11
N PHE A 273 -9.63 12.37 16.06
CA PHE A 273 -8.66 13.31 15.54
C PHE A 273 -8.34 14.43 16.54
N GLU A 274 -9.33 15.06 17.13
CA GLU A 274 -9.15 16.14 18.09
C GLU A 274 -8.41 15.66 19.35
N ASP A 275 -8.80 14.49 19.89
CA ASP A 275 -8.27 13.99 21.16
C ASP A 275 -6.87 13.37 21.04
N HIS A 276 -6.58 12.67 19.93
CA HIS A 276 -5.39 11.84 19.83
C HIS A 276 -4.42 12.25 18.71
N LEU A 277 -4.93 12.65 17.53
CA LEU A 277 -4.07 12.97 16.40
C LEU A 277 -3.62 14.43 16.40
N LEU A 278 -4.53 15.37 16.60
CA LEU A 278 -4.21 16.80 16.51
C LEU A 278 -3.13 17.22 17.51
N PRO A 279 -3.18 16.82 18.80
CA PRO A 279 -2.09 17.11 19.73
C PRO A 279 -0.75 16.53 19.28
N LEU A 280 -0.76 15.28 18.81
CA LEU A 280 0.43 14.56 18.38
C LEU A 280 1.09 15.21 17.14
N VAL A 281 0.29 15.62 16.15
CA VAL A 281 0.79 16.23 14.91
C VAL A 281 0.91 17.75 14.99
N SER A 282 0.72 18.32 16.18
CA SER A 282 0.72 19.78 16.39
C SER A 282 2.01 20.44 15.90
N LYS A 283 3.15 19.78 16.06
CA LYS A 283 4.47 20.23 15.63
C LYS A 283 4.91 19.73 14.25
N ALA A 284 4.13 18.85 13.61
CA ALA A 284 4.48 18.31 12.29
C ALA A 284 4.62 19.43 11.25
N THR A 285 5.74 19.42 10.53
CA THR A 285 6.03 20.39 9.47
C THR A 285 5.58 19.92 8.10
N LYS A 286 5.47 18.62 7.88
CA LYS A 286 5.05 18.00 6.61
C LYS A 286 3.86 17.06 6.83
N ILE A 287 2.71 17.45 6.33
CA ILE A 287 1.49 16.65 6.44
C ILE A 287 0.96 16.32 5.05
N LYS A 288 0.80 15.04 4.75
CA LYS A 288 0.12 14.58 3.55
C LYS A 288 -1.28 14.10 3.92
N VAL A 289 -2.28 14.69 3.30
CA VAL A 289 -3.68 14.22 3.37
C VAL A 289 -4.01 13.55 2.06
N THR A 290 -4.26 12.26 2.14
CA THR A 290 -4.39 11.42 0.95
C THR A 290 -5.22 10.19 1.29
N GLY A 291 -5.29 9.35 0.38
CA GLY A 291 -5.50 8.01 0.67
C GLY A 291 -6.44 7.22 -0.11
N SER A 292 -7.14 6.45 0.63
CA SER A 292 -8.19 5.60 0.14
C SER A 292 -9.50 6.36 -0.10
N GLY A 293 -9.56 7.65 0.29
CA GLY A 293 -10.66 8.59 0.07
C GLY A 293 -10.23 9.81 -0.75
N ASP A 294 -10.95 10.92 -0.57
CA ASP A 294 -10.61 12.20 -1.18
C ASP A 294 -10.65 13.32 -0.13
N PRO A 295 -9.62 14.18 -0.02
CA PRO A 295 -9.54 15.24 0.99
C PRO A 295 -10.71 16.23 0.97
N PHE A 296 -11.26 16.50 -0.20
CA PHE A 296 -12.37 17.44 -0.38
C PHE A 296 -13.72 16.74 -0.37
N GLY A 297 -13.78 15.45 -0.75
CA GLY A 297 -14.97 14.62 -0.76
C GLY A 297 -15.34 14.05 0.62
N SER A 298 -14.37 13.90 1.51
CA SER A 298 -14.57 13.42 2.87
C SER A 298 -14.96 14.56 3.82
N ARG A 299 -16.06 14.40 4.56
CA ARG A 299 -16.45 15.35 5.62
C ARG A 299 -15.41 15.39 6.74
N HIS A 300 -14.88 14.23 7.10
CA HIS A 300 -13.84 14.11 8.12
C HIS A 300 -12.55 14.82 7.69
N PHE A 301 -12.05 14.57 6.49
CA PHE A 301 -10.83 15.23 6.01
C PHE A 301 -11.01 16.73 5.80
N ARG A 302 -12.20 17.20 5.44
CA ARG A 302 -12.50 18.66 5.42
C ARG A 302 -12.41 19.26 6.82
N HIS A 303 -12.97 18.61 7.85
CA HIS A 303 -12.82 19.03 9.24
C HIS A 303 -11.33 19.08 9.65
N LEU A 304 -10.63 17.99 9.41
CA LEU A 304 -9.20 17.82 9.71
C LEU A 304 -8.35 18.92 9.03
N LEU A 305 -8.55 19.17 7.73
CA LEU A 305 -7.84 20.23 7.00
C LEU A 305 -8.11 21.61 7.61
N GLY A 306 -9.36 21.94 7.90
CA GLY A 306 -9.72 23.21 8.55
C GLY A 306 -9.02 23.40 9.91
N ARG A 307 -8.86 22.32 10.68
CA ARG A 307 -8.13 22.38 11.95
C ARG A 307 -6.61 22.51 11.76
N LEU A 308 -6.03 21.78 10.81
CA LEU A 308 -4.60 21.82 10.51
C LEU A 308 -4.15 23.18 9.94
N THR A 309 -5.01 23.88 9.20
CA THR A 309 -4.70 25.20 8.66
C THR A 309 -4.77 26.32 9.71
N GLN A 310 -5.61 26.14 10.74
CA GLN A 310 -5.75 27.10 11.84
C GLN A 310 -4.65 26.97 12.91
N ALA A 311 -4.09 25.78 13.09
CA ALA A 311 -3.11 25.50 14.14
C ALA A 311 -1.89 24.79 13.57
N GLY A 312 -0.69 25.16 14.04
CA GLY A 312 0.55 24.49 13.68
C GLY A 312 1.76 25.42 13.58
N PRO A 313 2.96 24.86 13.36
CA PRO A 313 4.18 25.64 13.27
C PRO A 313 4.17 26.53 12.03
N ALA A 314 4.86 27.67 12.13
CA ALA A 314 5.15 28.49 10.98
C ALA A 314 5.89 27.65 9.92
N GLY A 315 5.47 27.75 8.67
CA GLY A 315 6.06 26.97 7.57
C GLY A 315 5.58 25.51 7.48
N ARG A 316 4.50 25.11 8.18
CA ARG A 316 3.85 23.81 7.90
C ARG A 316 3.46 23.73 6.44
N ARG A 317 3.78 22.59 5.83
CA ARG A 317 3.52 22.33 4.41
C ARG A 317 2.56 21.13 4.28
N ILE A 318 1.40 21.37 3.68
CA ILE A 318 0.37 20.36 3.44
C ILE A 318 0.49 19.88 2.00
N GLN A 319 0.58 18.57 1.82
CA GLN A 319 0.46 17.90 0.53
C GLN A 319 -0.93 17.30 0.41
N LEU A 320 -1.62 17.58 -0.68
CA LEU A 320 -2.94 17.02 -0.98
C LEU A 320 -2.85 16.00 -2.11
N HIS A 321 -3.50 14.84 -1.92
CA HIS A 321 -3.68 13.86 -2.98
C HIS A 321 -5.20 13.66 -3.20
N THR A 322 -5.70 14.08 -4.35
CA THR A 322 -7.14 14.24 -4.63
C THR A 322 -7.51 13.76 -6.03
N ASN A 323 -8.80 13.53 -6.29
CA ASN A 323 -9.32 13.37 -7.65
C ASN A 323 -9.56 14.72 -8.38
N GLY A 324 -9.35 15.84 -7.73
CA GLY A 324 -9.42 17.18 -8.30
C GLY A 324 -10.83 17.78 -8.48
N LEU A 325 -11.89 16.98 -8.43
CA LEU A 325 -13.26 17.45 -8.75
C LEU A 325 -13.81 18.51 -7.79
N LEU A 326 -13.36 18.49 -6.55
CA LEU A 326 -13.77 19.44 -5.52
C LEU A 326 -12.64 20.38 -5.09
N ALA A 327 -11.46 20.30 -5.71
CA ALA A 327 -10.30 21.13 -5.43
C ALA A 327 -10.41 22.48 -6.19
N ASN A 328 -11.36 23.32 -5.80
CA ASN A 328 -11.64 24.61 -6.42
C ASN A 328 -11.37 25.78 -5.45
N GLU A 329 -11.44 27.01 -5.97
CA GLU A 329 -11.19 28.23 -5.20
C GLU A 329 -12.09 28.35 -3.95
N ARG A 330 -13.36 27.96 -4.07
CA ARG A 330 -14.29 27.96 -2.93
C ARG A 330 -13.80 27.02 -1.81
N ALA A 331 -13.42 25.79 -2.16
CA ALA A 331 -12.90 24.85 -1.18
C ALA A 331 -11.59 25.34 -0.57
N TRP A 332 -10.74 26.00 -1.36
CA TRP A 332 -9.52 26.62 -0.90
C TRP A 332 -9.77 27.71 0.16
N ASN A 333 -10.75 28.58 -0.11
CA ASN A 333 -11.18 29.62 0.84
C ASN A 333 -11.82 29.01 2.10
N ASP A 334 -12.79 28.10 1.92
CA ASP A 334 -13.54 27.47 3.03
C ASP A 334 -12.62 26.74 4.02
N LEU A 335 -11.51 26.15 3.54
CA LEU A 335 -10.56 25.36 4.35
C LEU A 335 -9.31 26.15 4.75
N GLY A 336 -9.15 27.39 4.32
CA GLY A 336 -8.01 28.23 4.65
C GLY A 336 -6.68 27.68 4.11
N LEU A 337 -6.67 27.17 2.87
CA LEU A 337 -5.52 26.45 2.30
C LEU A 337 -4.42 27.38 1.72
N TRP A 338 -4.69 28.68 1.61
CA TRP A 338 -3.73 29.67 1.11
C TRP A 338 -2.47 29.69 1.97
N ASP A 339 -1.29 29.71 1.35
CA ASP A 339 0.01 29.68 1.98
C ASP A 339 0.31 28.44 2.85
N LYS A 340 -0.59 27.43 2.84
CA LYS A 340 -0.44 26.20 3.63
C LYS A 340 -0.14 24.97 2.77
N VAL A 341 -0.61 24.95 1.52
CA VAL A 341 -0.41 23.82 0.61
C VAL A 341 0.93 23.95 -0.10
N SER A 342 1.74 22.89 -0.05
CA SER A 342 2.99 22.83 -0.79
C SER A 342 2.85 22.11 -2.12
N SER A 343 2.05 21.04 -2.16
CA SER A 343 1.89 20.28 -3.39
C SER A 343 0.51 19.66 -3.50
N VAL A 344 0.06 19.54 -4.74
CA VAL A 344 -1.20 18.87 -5.09
C VAL A 344 -0.92 17.77 -6.09
N TRP A 345 -1.31 16.56 -5.74
CA TRP A 345 -1.28 15.41 -6.65
C TRP A 345 -2.70 15.08 -7.06
N VAL A 346 -2.98 15.11 -8.36
CA VAL A 346 -4.33 14.91 -8.90
C VAL A 346 -4.38 13.60 -9.67
N SER A 347 -5.20 12.67 -9.20
CA SER A 347 -5.41 11.39 -9.85
C SER A 347 -6.49 11.50 -10.93
N ILE A 348 -6.14 11.28 -12.20
CA ILE A 348 -7.01 11.54 -13.37
C ILE A 348 -7.28 10.28 -14.21
N ASP A 349 -6.24 9.52 -14.58
CA ASP A 349 -6.30 8.26 -15.35
C ASP A 349 -6.83 8.39 -16.78
N ALA A 350 -6.97 9.59 -17.33
CA ALA A 350 -7.45 9.82 -18.69
C ALA A 350 -7.02 11.19 -19.23
N ALA A 351 -6.85 11.31 -20.52
CA ALA A 351 -6.72 12.56 -21.24
C ALA A 351 -8.02 12.98 -21.95
N GLU A 352 -8.93 12.03 -22.16
CA GLU A 352 -10.18 12.19 -22.88
C GLU A 352 -11.40 11.99 -21.99
N ALA A 353 -12.50 12.72 -22.31
CA ALA A 353 -13.71 12.71 -21.49
C ALA A 353 -14.38 11.33 -21.41
N ASP A 354 -14.39 10.59 -22.51
CA ASP A 354 -15.05 9.28 -22.58
C ASP A 354 -14.33 8.27 -21.69
N THR A 355 -13.02 8.18 -21.78
CA THR A 355 -12.19 7.32 -20.93
C THR A 355 -12.29 7.74 -19.47
N TYR A 356 -12.26 9.06 -19.20
CA TYR A 356 -12.43 9.58 -17.85
C TYR A 356 -13.75 9.14 -17.23
N SER A 357 -14.85 9.22 -17.97
CA SER A 357 -16.19 8.85 -17.48
C SER A 357 -16.28 7.39 -17.04
N VAL A 358 -15.54 6.49 -17.68
CA VAL A 358 -15.47 5.07 -17.38
C VAL A 358 -14.55 4.82 -16.17
N LEU A 359 -13.36 5.37 -16.18
CA LEU A 359 -12.32 5.07 -15.17
C LEU A 359 -12.49 5.88 -13.89
N ARG A 360 -13.09 7.05 -13.97
CA ARG A 360 -13.41 7.94 -12.85
C ARG A 360 -14.92 8.07 -12.67
N ARG A 361 -15.58 6.92 -12.59
CA ARG A 361 -17.05 6.78 -12.56
C ARG A 361 -17.69 7.72 -11.53
N GLY A 362 -18.57 8.58 -12.04
CA GLY A 362 -19.24 9.64 -11.28
C GLY A 362 -18.49 10.98 -11.30
N GLY A 363 -17.36 11.07 -12.01
CA GLY A 363 -16.64 12.33 -12.23
C GLY A 363 -17.14 13.07 -13.48
N ASP A 364 -16.97 14.39 -13.47
CA ASP A 364 -17.21 15.28 -14.61
C ASP A 364 -15.85 15.83 -15.10
N PHE A 365 -15.46 15.47 -16.32
CA PHE A 365 -14.18 15.86 -16.90
C PHE A 365 -14.07 17.38 -17.14
N ASN A 366 -15.16 18.04 -17.49
CA ASN A 366 -15.15 19.48 -17.69
C ASN A 366 -14.99 20.25 -16.37
N ALA A 367 -15.66 19.77 -15.31
CA ALA A 367 -15.47 20.30 -13.97
C ALA A 367 -14.04 20.07 -13.47
N LEU A 368 -13.46 18.89 -13.74
CA LEU A 368 -12.05 18.61 -13.44
C LEU A 368 -11.13 19.59 -14.17
N ARG A 369 -11.26 19.74 -15.49
CA ARG A 369 -10.41 20.65 -16.27
C ARG A 369 -10.48 22.09 -15.78
N LYS A 370 -11.66 22.56 -15.34
CA LYS A 370 -11.81 23.87 -14.72
C LYS A 370 -10.99 23.99 -13.44
N ASN A 371 -11.05 22.97 -12.59
CA ASN A 371 -10.30 22.96 -11.34
C ASN A 371 -8.78 22.78 -11.56
N LEU A 372 -8.39 22.01 -12.58
CA LEU A 372 -6.97 21.89 -12.96
C LEU A 372 -6.39 23.24 -13.41
N ARG A 373 -7.14 24.05 -14.16
CA ARG A 373 -6.69 25.42 -14.50
C ARG A 373 -6.49 26.26 -13.25
N PHE A 374 -7.42 26.22 -12.29
CA PHE A 374 -7.25 26.91 -11.00
C PHE A 374 -5.98 26.44 -10.28
N LEU A 375 -5.74 25.12 -10.18
CA LEU A 375 -4.53 24.56 -9.56
C LEU A 375 -3.27 24.91 -10.34
N GLY A 376 -3.32 24.90 -11.68
CA GLY A 376 -2.23 25.33 -12.54
C GLY A 376 -1.90 26.82 -12.40
N ASP A 377 -2.92 27.68 -12.19
CA ASP A 377 -2.70 29.08 -11.89
C ASP A 377 -2.05 29.28 -10.52
N LEU A 378 -2.39 28.48 -9.50
CA LEU A 378 -1.68 28.49 -8.21
C LEU A 378 -0.21 28.09 -8.38
N ASN A 379 0.05 27.05 -9.17
CA ASN A 379 1.40 26.57 -9.44
C ASN A 379 2.24 27.63 -10.20
N ALA A 380 1.67 28.20 -11.25
CA ALA A 380 2.35 29.23 -12.07
C ALA A 380 2.67 30.52 -11.29
N ARG A 381 1.88 30.85 -10.25
CA ARG A 381 2.15 31.99 -9.36
C ARG A 381 3.10 31.67 -8.21
N GLY A 382 3.42 30.38 -8.00
CA GLY A 382 4.23 29.92 -6.85
C GLY A 382 3.44 29.88 -5.52
N ASP A 383 2.10 29.89 -5.59
CA ASP A 383 1.24 29.69 -4.41
C ASP A 383 1.30 28.26 -3.88
N ILE A 384 1.64 27.32 -4.75
CA ILE A 384 2.05 25.94 -4.42
C ILE A 384 3.39 25.62 -5.09
N ASP A 385 4.18 24.70 -4.50
CA ASP A 385 5.52 24.37 -5.00
C ASP A 385 5.45 23.32 -6.14
N THR A 386 4.39 22.50 -6.19
CA THR A 386 4.29 21.41 -7.18
C THR A 386 2.84 21.03 -7.45
N LEU A 387 2.50 20.99 -8.72
CA LEU A 387 1.30 20.32 -9.25
C LEU A 387 1.71 19.08 -10.03
N ARG A 388 1.25 17.89 -9.62
CA ARG A 388 1.51 16.63 -10.30
C ARG A 388 0.21 15.95 -10.70
N LEU A 389 0.15 15.41 -11.90
CA LEU A 389 -0.97 14.63 -12.39
C LEU A 389 -0.61 13.14 -12.38
N ASP A 390 -1.44 12.32 -11.73
CA ASP A 390 -1.23 10.88 -11.56
C ASP A 390 -2.15 10.09 -12.49
N PHE A 391 -1.59 9.00 -13.08
CA PHE A 391 -2.27 8.16 -14.06
C PHE A 391 -1.99 6.68 -13.78
N VAL A 392 -3.03 5.92 -13.43
CA VAL A 392 -2.94 4.46 -13.25
C VAL A 392 -3.14 3.80 -14.61
N VAL A 393 -2.05 3.23 -15.14
CA VAL A 393 -2.01 2.60 -16.47
C VAL A 393 -2.74 1.27 -16.46
N GLN A 394 -3.69 1.12 -17.38
CA GLN A 394 -4.48 -0.09 -17.59
C GLN A 394 -4.92 -0.21 -19.06
N ALA A 395 -5.44 -1.35 -19.47
CA ALA A 395 -5.81 -1.63 -20.86
C ALA A 395 -6.74 -0.57 -21.50
N ALA A 396 -7.61 0.05 -20.68
CA ALA A 396 -8.57 1.03 -21.18
C ALA A 396 -7.97 2.42 -21.49
N ASN A 397 -6.75 2.74 -21.01
CA ASN A 397 -6.25 4.12 -21.08
C ASN A 397 -4.78 4.29 -21.52
N TYR A 398 -4.00 3.22 -21.59
CA TYR A 398 -2.55 3.35 -21.86
C TYR A 398 -2.23 4.13 -23.15
N ARG A 399 -3.10 4.07 -24.17
CA ARG A 399 -2.89 4.81 -25.43
C ARG A 399 -3.01 6.32 -25.26
N GLU A 400 -3.63 6.77 -24.16
CA GLU A 400 -3.77 8.20 -23.83
C GLU A 400 -2.57 8.77 -23.07
N MET A 401 -1.58 7.96 -22.69
CA MET A 401 -0.41 8.43 -21.93
C MET A 401 0.30 9.63 -22.58
N PRO A 402 0.58 9.65 -23.91
CA PRO A 402 1.19 10.82 -24.53
C PRO A 402 0.27 12.07 -24.54
N ALA A 403 -1.04 11.89 -24.75
CA ALA A 403 -2.01 12.99 -24.68
C ALA A 403 -2.17 13.50 -23.24
N PHE A 404 -1.97 12.64 -22.24
CA PHE A 404 -1.96 13.03 -20.83
C PHE A 404 -0.76 13.92 -20.47
N VAL A 405 0.39 13.70 -21.12
CA VAL A 405 1.54 14.61 -21.01
C VAL A 405 1.19 15.98 -21.59
N ASP A 406 0.50 16.03 -22.76
CA ASP A 406 0.03 17.28 -23.35
C ASP A 406 -0.96 18.00 -22.42
N LEU A 407 -1.90 17.27 -21.79
CA LEU A 407 -2.84 17.81 -20.81
C LEU A 407 -2.09 18.41 -19.61
N ALA A 408 -1.07 17.74 -19.10
CA ALA A 408 -0.28 18.25 -17.97
C ALA A 408 0.41 19.59 -18.31
N ASN A 409 1.01 19.68 -19.48
CA ASN A 409 1.60 20.93 -19.97
C ASN A 409 0.55 22.03 -20.15
N GLU A 410 -0.64 21.74 -20.72
CA GLU A 410 -1.75 22.68 -20.83
C GLU A 410 -2.22 23.23 -19.46
N MET A 411 -2.12 22.39 -18.41
CA MET A 411 -2.57 22.74 -17.07
C MET A 411 -1.46 23.28 -16.18
N ASN A 412 -0.30 23.65 -16.71
CA ASN A 412 0.87 24.13 -15.97
C ASN A 412 1.28 23.18 -14.83
N ALA A 413 1.18 21.88 -15.03
CA ALA A 413 1.67 20.90 -14.08
C ALA A 413 3.20 20.70 -14.24
N ASP A 414 3.89 20.44 -13.13
CA ASP A 414 5.34 20.19 -13.11
C ASP A 414 5.70 18.80 -13.60
N GLY A 415 4.74 17.87 -13.54
CA GLY A 415 4.98 16.51 -13.99
C GLY A 415 3.75 15.61 -13.99
N VAL A 416 3.96 14.46 -14.59
CA VAL A 416 3.03 13.33 -14.60
C VAL A 416 3.66 12.12 -13.94
N TYR A 417 2.86 11.34 -13.25
CA TYR A 417 3.31 10.12 -12.58
C TYR A 417 2.48 8.93 -13.06
N PHE A 418 3.13 7.98 -13.70
CA PHE A 418 2.49 6.78 -14.21
C PHE A 418 2.68 5.61 -13.24
N LEU A 419 1.57 4.94 -12.91
CA LEU A 419 1.56 3.80 -12.00
C LEU A 419 0.93 2.59 -12.70
N ARG A 420 1.52 1.42 -12.51
CA ARG A 420 0.88 0.16 -12.87
C ARG A 420 -0.38 -0.06 -12.02
N LEU A 421 -1.45 -0.55 -12.65
CA LEU A 421 -2.66 -0.97 -11.96
C LEU A 421 -2.35 -2.03 -10.89
N ARG A 422 -3.01 -1.94 -9.75
CA ARG A 422 -2.94 -2.94 -8.68
C ARG A 422 -4.31 -3.51 -8.38
N ASN A 423 -4.38 -4.82 -8.15
CA ASN A 423 -5.60 -5.45 -7.68
C ASN A 423 -5.76 -5.23 -6.15
N TRP A 424 -6.76 -4.47 -5.77
CA TRP A 424 -7.11 -4.23 -4.37
C TRP A 424 -8.10 -5.28 -3.81
N GLY A 425 -8.26 -6.41 -4.51
CA GLY A 425 -9.11 -7.53 -4.09
C GLY A 425 -10.60 -7.36 -4.41
N HIS A 426 -10.96 -6.48 -5.33
CA HIS A 426 -12.35 -6.26 -5.77
C HIS A 426 -12.62 -6.79 -7.19
N VAL A 427 -11.60 -7.23 -7.90
CA VAL A 427 -11.71 -7.96 -9.18
C VAL A 427 -11.04 -9.31 -9.06
N THR A 428 -11.54 -10.29 -9.79
CA THR A 428 -10.94 -11.63 -9.84
C THR A 428 -9.56 -11.59 -10.52
N PRO A 429 -8.66 -12.54 -10.24
CA PRO A 429 -7.38 -12.62 -10.95
C PRO A 429 -7.53 -12.67 -12.47
N GLN A 430 -8.57 -13.34 -12.98
CA GLN A 430 -8.83 -13.43 -14.42
C GLN A 430 -9.27 -12.08 -15.01
N GLU A 431 -10.13 -11.33 -14.34
CA GLU A 431 -10.51 -9.98 -14.74
C GLU A 431 -9.30 -9.05 -14.70
N PHE A 432 -8.47 -9.16 -13.64
CA PHE A 432 -7.28 -8.35 -13.49
C PHE A 432 -6.27 -8.56 -14.62
N LYS A 433 -6.06 -9.81 -15.08
CA LYS A 433 -5.20 -10.09 -16.26
C LYS A 433 -5.65 -9.33 -17.52
N GLY A 434 -6.93 -9.12 -17.71
CA GLY A 434 -7.46 -8.34 -18.84
C GLY A 434 -7.34 -6.81 -18.66
N LEU A 435 -7.04 -6.34 -17.45
CA LEU A 435 -6.88 -4.93 -17.16
C LEU A 435 -5.40 -4.49 -17.13
N ASP A 436 -4.50 -5.38 -16.73
CA ASP A 436 -3.09 -5.09 -16.49
C ASP A 436 -2.27 -5.20 -17.78
N VAL A 437 -2.33 -4.18 -18.62
CA VAL A 437 -1.57 -4.07 -19.87
C VAL A 437 -0.05 -4.07 -19.64
N CYS A 438 0.40 -3.80 -18.43
CA CYS A 438 1.82 -3.84 -18.07
C CYS A 438 2.37 -5.26 -17.90
N SER A 439 1.52 -6.28 -17.85
CA SER A 439 1.96 -7.68 -17.87
C SER A 439 2.46 -8.07 -19.26
N SER A 440 3.62 -8.74 -19.34
CA SER A 440 4.17 -9.27 -20.60
C SER A 440 3.23 -10.25 -21.29
N ASP A 441 2.33 -10.89 -20.54
CA ASP A 441 1.34 -11.85 -21.07
C ASP A 441 0.07 -11.16 -21.61
N HIS A 442 -0.08 -9.84 -21.40
CA HIS A 442 -1.24 -9.12 -21.94
C HIS A 442 -1.13 -8.94 -23.45
N PRO A 443 -2.21 -9.21 -24.26
CA PRO A 443 -2.15 -9.15 -25.73
C PRO A 443 -1.71 -7.79 -26.27
N GLU A 444 -2.00 -6.70 -25.57
CA GLU A 444 -1.65 -5.34 -25.96
C GLU A 444 -0.35 -4.81 -25.31
N HIS A 445 0.43 -5.67 -24.66
CA HIS A 445 1.67 -5.25 -24.01
C HIS A 445 2.67 -4.62 -24.97
N LYS A 446 2.77 -5.16 -26.20
CA LYS A 446 3.66 -4.60 -27.23
C LYS A 446 3.25 -3.19 -27.66
N ASP A 447 1.96 -2.93 -27.77
CA ASP A 447 1.43 -1.61 -28.09
C ASP A 447 1.77 -0.61 -26.96
N LEU A 448 1.71 -1.05 -25.69
CA LEU A 448 2.17 -0.22 -24.57
C LEU A 448 3.64 0.19 -24.70
N LEU A 449 4.53 -0.74 -25.13
CA LEU A 449 5.94 -0.42 -25.32
C LEU A 449 6.13 0.61 -26.44
N GLU A 450 5.31 0.58 -27.50
CA GLU A 450 5.32 1.60 -28.55
C GLU A 450 4.84 2.96 -28.01
N VAL A 451 3.81 2.98 -27.17
CA VAL A 451 3.33 4.21 -26.51
C VAL A 451 4.41 4.80 -25.60
N LEU A 452 5.14 3.97 -24.85
CA LEU A 452 6.24 4.42 -24.00
C LEU A 452 7.41 5.02 -24.81
N ALA A 453 7.55 4.68 -26.09
CA ALA A 453 8.54 5.23 -27.00
C ALA A 453 8.09 6.55 -27.69
N ASP A 454 6.87 7.03 -27.46
CA ASP A 454 6.39 8.32 -28.00
C ASP A 454 7.29 9.47 -27.50
N PRO A 455 7.71 10.40 -28.37
CA PRO A 455 8.59 11.51 -27.98
C PRO A 455 8.10 12.36 -26.80
N ARG A 456 6.80 12.47 -26.58
CA ARG A 456 6.20 13.20 -25.44
C ARG A 456 6.53 12.55 -24.10
N MET A 457 6.74 11.22 -24.09
CA MET A 457 7.14 10.49 -22.89
C MET A 457 8.58 10.81 -22.45
N ALA A 458 9.37 11.46 -23.27
CA ALA A 458 10.72 11.93 -22.94
C ALA A 458 10.73 13.31 -22.25
N TRP A 459 9.56 13.94 -22.03
CA TRP A 459 9.48 15.17 -21.25
C TRP A 459 10.06 14.95 -19.84
N SER A 460 10.87 15.91 -19.37
CA SER A 460 11.57 15.82 -18.06
C SER A 460 10.61 15.72 -16.86
N GLY A 461 9.34 16.11 -17.02
CA GLY A 461 8.29 15.97 -16.02
C GLY A 461 7.65 14.58 -15.96
N VAL A 462 8.03 13.64 -16.85
CA VAL A 462 7.49 12.27 -16.84
C VAL A 462 8.22 11.42 -15.82
N ASP A 463 7.49 10.89 -14.86
CA ASP A 463 7.94 9.84 -13.94
C ASP A 463 7.17 8.55 -14.22
N LEU A 464 7.85 7.55 -14.75
CA LEU A 464 7.25 6.25 -15.07
C LEU A 464 7.01 5.38 -13.83
N GLY A 465 7.46 5.79 -12.65
CA GLY A 465 7.15 5.13 -11.37
C GLY A 465 7.36 3.62 -11.40
N SER A 466 6.29 2.86 -11.20
CA SER A 466 6.33 1.39 -11.23
C SER A 466 6.38 0.78 -12.65
N LEU A 467 6.38 1.59 -13.70
CA LEU A 467 6.56 1.14 -15.08
C LEU A 467 8.04 1.06 -15.49
N ASN A 468 8.97 1.60 -14.70
CA ASN A 468 10.40 1.53 -14.99
C ASN A 468 10.97 0.09 -15.05
N SER A 469 10.21 -0.89 -14.64
CA SER A 469 10.60 -2.31 -14.63
C SER A 469 9.87 -3.16 -15.68
N ILE A 470 9.20 -2.53 -16.66
CA ILE A 470 8.46 -3.20 -17.73
C ILE A 470 9.37 -3.44 -18.93
#